data_df1b885e1c0f62e800556d00e024c6f3
#
_entry.id   df1b885e1c0f62e800556d00e024c6f3
#
_cell.length_a   1.000
_cell.length_b   1.000
_cell.length_c   1.000
_cell.angle_alpha   90.00
_cell.angle_beta   90.00
_cell.angle_gamma   90.00
#
_symmetry.space_group_name_H-M   'P 1'
#
loop_
_entity.id
_entity.type
_entity.pdbx_description
1 polymer ?
#
loop_
_entity_poly.entity_id
_entity_poly.type
_entity_poly.pdbx_seq_one_letter_code
_entity_poly.pdbx_strand_id
1 'polypeptide(L)'
;MNVNKIMAELERKHPGESEYLQAVREVLMTVEESYNQHPEFEANRIAERIVEPDRIFTFKVVWTDDKGEVQVNTGYRFQFNNAIGPYKGGLRFHPSVNPSILKFLGFEQIFKNALTTLPMGGAKGGSDFNPKGKSDAEVMRFCQAFMVELWRHIGPETDVPAGDIGVGGREIGYLYGMYRKLARENTGVLTGKGMTYGGSLIRPEATGFGAVYFLRQMLETAGMEIEGKVIAISGFGNVAWGVATKATELGAKVVTISGPDGYIYDPAGLDKEKIAYMLELRASNNDVVAPYADRFAGSTFFAGRKPWERKVDIAMPCATQNELDGEDAEQLIANGVKVVAEVSNMGCRPEAIDAFIAAKIPYGPGKAVNAGGVATSGLEMSQNSMKYNWTAEEVDARLHHIMSSIHHACLEYGTEEGYINYMKGANIAGFMKVAKSMVEQGVL
;
A
#
# COMPACT_ATOMS: atom_id res chain seq x y z
N MET A 1 -10.26 -25.25 -10.78
CA MET A 1 -11.10 -24.10 -10.36
C MET A 1 -11.97 -23.64 -11.53
N ASN A 2 -13.18 -23.17 -11.26
CA ASN A 2 -14.04 -22.52 -12.27
C ASN A 2 -14.38 -21.10 -11.80
N VAL A 3 -13.64 -20.13 -12.31
CA VAL A 3 -13.76 -18.71 -11.89
C VAL A 3 -15.17 -18.18 -12.10
N ASN A 4 -15.81 -18.47 -13.24
CA ASN A 4 -17.16 -17.96 -13.53
C ASN A 4 -18.20 -18.48 -12.54
N LYS A 5 -18.09 -19.76 -12.12
CA LYS A 5 -19.00 -20.34 -11.11
C LYS A 5 -18.82 -19.67 -9.76
N ILE A 6 -17.57 -19.46 -9.31
CA ILE A 6 -17.27 -18.78 -8.04
C ILE A 6 -17.79 -17.36 -8.07
N MET A 7 -17.53 -16.63 -9.16
CA MET A 7 -17.98 -15.24 -9.31
C MET A 7 -19.50 -15.12 -9.31
N ALA A 8 -20.22 -16.01 -10.01
CA ALA A 8 -21.68 -15.99 -10.00
C ALA A 8 -22.27 -16.21 -8.59
N GLU A 9 -21.63 -17.06 -7.78
CA GLU A 9 -22.04 -17.27 -6.39
C GLU A 9 -21.73 -16.02 -5.52
N LEU A 10 -20.57 -15.41 -5.68
CA LEU A 10 -20.19 -14.19 -4.96
C LEU A 10 -21.09 -13.00 -5.32
N GLU A 11 -21.38 -12.78 -6.60
CA GLU A 11 -22.29 -11.72 -7.05
C GLU A 11 -23.69 -11.86 -6.44
N ARG A 12 -24.17 -13.09 -6.29
CA ARG A 12 -25.44 -13.36 -5.60
C ARG A 12 -25.39 -13.07 -4.09
N LYS A 13 -24.25 -13.35 -3.44
CA LYS A 13 -24.06 -13.11 -1.98
C LYS A 13 -23.79 -11.66 -1.65
N HIS A 14 -23.11 -10.94 -2.54
CA HIS A 14 -22.58 -9.58 -2.33
C HIS A 14 -23.07 -8.61 -3.41
N PRO A 15 -24.38 -8.44 -3.58
CA PRO A 15 -24.93 -7.58 -4.61
C PRO A 15 -24.53 -6.11 -4.38
N GLY A 16 -24.01 -5.46 -5.43
CA GLY A 16 -23.60 -4.05 -5.39
C GLY A 16 -22.20 -3.78 -4.81
N GLU A 17 -21.44 -4.81 -4.45
CA GLU A 17 -20.04 -4.66 -3.98
C GLU A 17 -19.07 -4.74 -5.16
N SER A 18 -19.17 -3.78 -6.09
CA SER A 18 -18.46 -3.79 -7.38
C SER A 18 -16.95 -3.84 -7.26
N GLU A 19 -16.35 -3.06 -6.37
CA GLU A 19 -14.89 -3.00 -6.19
C GLU A 19 -14.33 -4.31 -5.66
N TYR A 20 -15.05 -4.93 -4.72
CA TYR A 20 -14.67 -6.23 -4.18
C TYR A 20 -14.78 -7.35 -5.23
N LEU A 21 -15.89 -7.42 -5.94
CA LEU A 21 -16.12 -8.44 -6.96
C LEU A 21 -15.13 -8.33 -8.12
N GLN A 22 -14.77 -7.11 -8.52
CA GLN A 22 -13.75 -6.88 -9.54
C GLN A 22 -12.38 -7.40 -9.08
N ALA A 23 -11.93 -7.05 -7.89
CA ALA A 23 -10.63 -7.48 -7.38
C ALA A 23 -10.53 -9.01 -7.25
N VAL A 24 -11.60 -9.66 -6.77
CA VAL A 24 -11.64 -11.13 -6.70
C VAL A 24 -11.53 -11.75 -8.09
N ARG A 25 -12.29 -11.25 -9.07
CA ARG A 25 -12.23 -11.73 -10.45
C ARG A 25 -10.83 -11.63 -11.04
N GLU A 26 -10.19 -10.48 -10.91
CA GLU A 26 -8.84 -10.23 -11.44
C GLU A 26 -7.79 -11.18 -10.86
N VAL A 27 -7.82 -11.39 -9.54
CA VAL A 27 -6.90 -12.33 -8.87
C VAL A 27 -7.17 -13.76 -9.30
N LEU A 28 -8.44 -14.23 -9.24
CA LEU A 28 -8.78 -15.61 -9.59
C LEU A 28 -8.46 -15.93 -11.05
N MET A 29 -8.70 -15.01 -11.99
CA MET A 29 -8.32 -15.20 -13.39
C MET A 29 -6.81 -15.32 -13.56
N THR A 30 -6.04 -14.53 -12.82
CA THR A 30 -4.58 -14.55 -12.89
C THR A 30 -3.99 -15.86 -12.34
N VAL A 31 -4.58 -16.42 -11.29
CA VAL A 31 -4.04 -17.61 -10.62
C VAL A 31 -4.65 -18.93 -11.11
N GLU A 32 -5.66 -18.91 -11.99
CA GLU A 32 -6.44 -20.10 -12.40
C GLU A 32 -5.56 -21.23 -12.95
N GLU A 33 -4.61 -20.91 -13.82
CA GLU A 33 -3.71 -21.90 -14.41
C GLU A 33 -2.84 -22.57 -13.34
N SER A 34 -2.19 -21.79 -12.48
CA SER A 34 -1.34 -22.28 -11.39
C SER A 34 -2.16 -23.06 -10.36
N TYR A 35 -3.36 -22.60 -10.03
CA TYR A 35 -4.28 -23.30 -9.14
C TYR A 35 -4.62 -24.70 -9.66
N ASN A 36 -4.94 -24.83 -10.96
CA ASN A 36 -5.35 -26.09 -11.55
C ASN A 36 -4.23 -27.13 -11.64
N GLN A 37 -2.97 -26.74 -11.46
CA GLN A 37 -1.83 -27.65 -11.31
C GLN A 37 -1.76 -28.31 -9.92
N HIS A 38 -2.61 -27.88 -8.97
CA HIS A 38 -2.66 -28.32 -7.57
C HIS A 38 -4.02 -28.92 -7.21
N PRO A 39 -4.25 -30.21 -7.47
CA PRO A 39 -5.53 -30.89 -7.15
C PRO A 39 -5.96 -30.75 -5.69
N GLU A 40 -4.99 -30.64 -4.77
CA GLU A 40 -5.23 -30.43 -3.35
C GLU A 40 -5.91 -29.09 -3.04
N PHE A 41 -5.74 -28.06 -3.87
CA PHE A 41 -6.42 -26.80 -3.70
C PHE A 41 -7.93 -26.91 -3.95
N GLU A 42 -8.32 -27.64 -5.01
CA GLU A 42 -9.73 -27.91 -5.30
C GLU A 42 -10.37 -28.81 -4.24
N ALA A 43 -9.65 -29.85 -3.80
CA ALA A 43 -10.12 -30.77 -2.76
C ALA A 43 -10.38 -30.06 -1.43
N ASN A 44 -9.63 -29.02 -1.12
CA ASN A 44 -9.78 -28.18 0.08
C ASN A 44 -10.61 -26.91 -0.14
N ARG A 45 -11.17 -26.71 -1.34
CA ARG A 45 -11.98 -25.55 -1.72
C ARG A 45 -11.29 -24.21 -1.41
N ILE A 46 -10.00 -24.13 -1.70
CA ILE A 46 -9.17 -22.97 -1.34
C ILE A 46 -9.71 -21.69 -1.96
N ALA A 47 -10.12 -21.71 -3.22
CA ALA A 47 -10.64 -20.53 -3.91
C ALA A 47 -11.89 -19.95 -3.22
N GLU A 48 -12.85 -20.80 -2.87
CA GLU A 48 -14.08 -20.37 -2.20
C GLU A 48 -13.83 -19.89 -0.75
N ARG A 49 -12.83 -20.46 -0.09
CA ARG A 49 -12.47 -20.06 1.29
C ARG A 49 -11.69 -18.75 1.32
N ILE A 50 -10.78 -18.51 0.38
CA ILE A 50 -9.92 -17.33 0.39
C ILE A 50 -10.66 -16.06 -0.07
N VAL A 51 -11.72 -16.18 -0.86
CA VAL A 51 -12.49 -15.03 -1.33
C VAL A 51 -13.47 -14.49 -0.30
N GLU A 52 -13.81 -15.23 0.73
CA GLU A 52 -14.69 -14.76 1.80
C GLU A 52 -13.88 -14.37 3.04
N PRO A 53 -14.21 -13.29 3.74
CA PRO A 53 -13.55 -12.94 4.98
C PRO A 53 -13.90 -13.92 6.10
N ASP A 54 -12.93 -14.23 6.96
CA ASP A 54 -13.16 -15.08 8.13
C ASP A 54 -14.15 -14.44 9.11
N ARG A 55 -14.07 -13.11 9.31
CA ARG A 55 -14.96 -12.36 10.19
C ARG A 55 -15.14 -10.92 9.73
N ILE A 56 -16.34 -10.40 9.97
CA ILE A 56 -16.68 -9.00 9.72
C ILE A 56 -17.27 -8.43 11.01
N PHE A 57 -16.69 -7.34 11.50
CA PHE A 57 -17.22 -6.54 12.59
C PHE A 57 -17.74 -5.21 12.05
N THR A 58 -19.01 -4.95 12.31
CA THR A 58 -19.64 -3.66 12.02
C THR A 58 -20.21 -3.13 13.32
N PHE A 59 -19.87 -1.90 13.68
CA PHE A 59 -20.27 -1.31 14.94
C PHE A 59 -20.53 0.18 14.79
N LYS A 60 -21.36 0.69 15.69
CA LYS A 60 -21.68 2.10 15.79
C LYS A 60 -20.64 2.81 16.66
N VAL A 61 -20.12 3.95 16.17
CA VAL A 61 -19.20 4.80 16.92
C VAL A 61 -19.93 6.09 17.28
N VAL A 62 -20.18 6.30 18.57
CA VAL A 62 -20.85 7.50 19.08
C VAL A 62 -19.83 8.36 19.82
N TRP A 63 -19.75 9.63 19.45
CA TRP A 63 -18.80 10.58 20.03
C TRP A 63 -19.39 12.00 20.04
N THR A 64 -18.72 12.94 20.71
CA THR A 64 -19.19 14.32 20.85
C THR A 64 -18.20 15.28 20.20
N ASP A 65 -18.67 16.18 19.36
CA ASP A 65 -17.87 17.23 18.75
C ASP A 65 -17.51 18.37 19.73
N ASP A 66 -16.78 19.37 19.24
CA ASP A 66 -16.36 20.52 20.06
C ASP A 66 -17.53 21.44 20.48
N LYS A 67 -18.68 21.33 19.82
CA LYS A 67 -19.91 22.06 20.16
C LYS A 67 -20.75 21.33 21.21
N GLY A 68 -20.36 20.10 21.58
CA GLY A 68 -21.13 19.25 22.46
C GLY A 68 -22.25 18.47 21.77
N GLU A 69 -22.29 18.48 20.43
CA GLU A 69 -23.27 17.73 19.65
C GLU A 69 -22.86 16.27 19.50
N VAL A 70 -23.85 15.37 19.62
CA VAL A 70 -23.62 13.94 19.44
C VAL A 70 -23.49 13.59 17.98
N GLN A 71 -22.40 12.93 17.64
CA GLN A 71 -22.08 12.44 16.31
C GLN A 71 -22.15 10.91 16.29
N VAL A 72 -22.57 10.35 15.14
CA VAL A 72 -22.70 8.89 14.96
C VAL A 72 -22.05 8.51 13.64
N ASN A 73 -21.06 7.62 13.71
CA ASN A 73 -20.38 7.03 12.58
C ASN A 73 -20.49 5.50 12.61
N THR A 74 -20.19 4.86 11.49
CA THR A 74 -20.08 3.40 11.40
C THR A 74 -18.62 3.00 11.34
N GLY A 75 -18.23 2.07 12.21
CA GLY A 75 -16.93 1.44 12.25
C GLY A 75 -16.95 0.03 11.68
N TYR A 76 -15.84 -0.39 11.06
CA TYR A 76 -15.69 -1.70 10.43
C TYR A 76 -14.32 -2.31 10.72
N ARG A 77 -14.28 -3.65 10.85
CA ARG A 77 -13.07 -4.46 10.73
C ARG A 77 -13.38 -5.74 9.97
N PHE A 78 -12.68 -5.96 8.87
CA PHE A 78 -12.71 -7.17 8.05
C PHE A 78 -11.44 -7.96 8.32
N GLN A 79 -11.56 -9.06 9.03
CA GLN A 79 -10.52 -10.06 9.22
C GLN A 79 -10.65 -11.06 8.08
N PHE A 80 -9.75 -10.97 7.10
CA PHE A 80 -9.94 -11.66 5.84
C PHE A 80 -9.37 -13.07 5.86
N ASN A 81 -8.07 -13.20 6.18
CA ASN A 81 -7.38 -14.49 6.24
C ASN A 81 -6.18 -14.41 7.18
N ASN A 82 -5.97 -15.40 8.02
CA ASN A 82 -4.85 -15.48 8.97
C ASN A 82 -4.02 -16.76 8.83
N ALA A 83 -4.08 -17.45 7.70
CA ALA A 83 -3.37 -18.72 7.52
C ALA A 83 -1.84 -18.60 7.64
N ILE A 84 -1.26 -17.41 7.41
CA ILE A 84 0.19 -17.19 7.50
C ILE A 84 0.61 -16.32 8.69
N GLY A 85 -0.31 -15.87 9.52
CA GLY A 85 -0.03 -15.06 10.70
C GLY A 85 -1.21 -14.18 11.10
N PRO A 86 -1.07 -13.35 12.15
CA PRO A 86 -2.14 -12.49 12.61
C PRO A 86 -2.71 -11.62 11.49
N TYR A 87 -4.00 -11.34 11.54
CA TYR A 87 -4.63 -10.42 10.60
C TYR A 87 -3.89 -9.08 10.62
N LYS A 88 -3.58 -8.52 9.46
CA LYS A 88 -2.81 -7.29 9.33
C LYS A 88 -3.33 -6.41 8.21
N GLY A 89 -3.60 -5.15 8.54
CA GLY A 89 -4.03 -4.16 7.55
C GLY A 89 -4.48 -2.86 8.17
N GLY A 90 -4.50 -1.79 7.36
CA GLY A 90 -4.76 -0.43 7.81
C GLY A 90 -6.21 -0.17 8.22
N LEU A 91 -6.39 0.90 9.00
CA LEU A 91 -7.67 1.55 9.25
C LEU A 91 -7.76 2.80 8.38
N ARG A 92 -8.87 2.98 7.67
CA ARG A 92 -9.14 4.17 6.84
C ARG A 92 -10.26 4.99 7.47
N PHE A 93 -10.00 6.28 7.70
CA PHE A 93 -11.03 7.23 8.12
C PHE A 93 -11.31 8.21 6.97
N HIS A 94 -12.40 7.94 6.26
CA HIS A 94 -12.79 8.75 5.10
C HIS A 94 -14.28 8.56 4.80
N PRO A 95 -15.02 9.61 4.36
CA PRO A 95 -16.46 9.52 4.06
C PRO A 95 -16.84 8.46 3.02
N SER A 96 -15.92 8.09 2.14
CA SER A 96 -16.16 7.04 1.12
C SER A 96 -16.07 5.60 1.65
N VAL A 97 -15.69 5.39 2.91
CA VAL A 97 -15.54 4.05 3.48
C VAL A 97 -16.89 3.34 3.50
N ASN A 98 -16.91 2.17 2.87
CA ASN A 98 -18.05 1.27 2.80
C ASN A 98 -17.57 -0.19 2.79
N PRO A 99 -18.47 -1.18 2.95
CA PRO A 99 -18.09 -2.60 2.97
C PRO A 99 -17.38 -3.08 1.71
N SER A 100 -17.82 -2.67 0.50
CA SER A 100 -17.19 -3.08 -0.78
C SER A 100 -15.72 -2.67 -0.85
N ILE A 101 -15.42 -1.40 -0.52
CA ILE A 101 -14.05 -0.87 -0.52
C ILE A 101 -13.19 -1.59 0.53
N LEU A 102 -13.72 -1.85 1.73
CA LEU A 102 -12.94 -2.51 2.78
C LEU A 102 -12.71 -4.00 2.49
N LYS A 103 -13.68 -4.71 1.89
CA LYS A 103 -13.49 -6.07 1.40
C LYS A 103 -12.45 -6.15 0.30
N PHE A 104 -12.56 -5.27 -0.71
CA PHE A 104 -11.55 -5.15 -1.77
C PHE A 104 -10.15 -5.00 -1.18
N LEU A 105 -9.96 -4.00 -0.34
CA LEU A 105 -8.65 -3.70 0.25
C LEU A 105 -8.16 -4.82 1.19
N GLY A 106 -9.06 -5.47 1.92
CA GLY A 106 -8.72 -6.59 2.80
C GLY A 106 -8.31 -7.85 2.04
N PHE A 107 -9.01 -8.15 0.95
CA PHE A 107 -8.68 -9.25 0.05
C PHE A 107 -7.30 -9.07 -0.60
N GLU A 108 -7.04 -7.90 -1.19
CA GLU A 108 -5.73 -7.58 -1.77
C GLU A 108 -4.60 -7.60 -0.71
N GLN A 109 -4.92 -7.24 0.53
CA GLN A 109 -3.94 -7.21 1.62
C GLN A 109 -3.42 -8.60 1.97
N ILE A 110 -4.19 -9.67 1.76
CA ILE A 110 -3.75 -11.07 1.98
C ILE A 110 -2.47 -11.33 1.17
N PHE A 111 -2.52 -11.07 -0.12
CA PHE A 111 -1.46 -11.38 -1.07
C PHE A 111 -0.27 -10.44 -0.92
N LYS A 112 -0.54 -9.15 -0.71
CA LYS A 112 0.50 -8.16 -0.43
C LYS A 112 1.33 -8.54 0.80
N ASN A 113 0.67 -8.93 1.89
CA ASN A 113 1.37 -9.35 3.12
C ASN A 113 2.13 -10.65 2.91
N ALA A 114 1.55 -11.61 2.18
CA ALA A 114 2.20 -12.88 1.87
C ALA A 114 3.52 -12.71 1.12
N LEU A 115 3.61 -11.73 0.22
CA LEU A 115 4.84 -11.42 -0.52
C LEU A 115 5.99 -10.96 0.39
N THR A 116 5.71 -10.32 1.52
CA THR A 116 6.75 -9.77 2.42
C THR A 116 7.62 -10.84 3.10
N THR A 117 7.29 -12.12 2.97
CA THR A 117 7.88 -13.25 3.70
C THR A 117 7.57 -13.26 5.21
N LEU A 118 7.08 -12.17 5.76
CA LEU A 118 6.74 -12.04 7.18
C LEU A 118 5.42 -12.76 7.52
N PRO A 119 5.25 -13.24 8.76
CA PRO A 119 4.05 -13.96 9.19
C PRO A 119 2.89 -12.98 9.46
N MET A 120 2.23 -12.53 8.41
CA MET A 120 1.12 -11.59 8.48
C MET A 120 -0.02 -12.02 7.55
N GLY A 121 -1.19 -12.19 8.10
CA GLY A 121 -2.43 -12.39 7.37
C GLY A 121 -2.98 -11.10 6.73
N GLY A 122 -4.23 -11.11 6.27
CA GLY A 122 -4.87 -9.97 5.63
C GLY A 122 -6.08 -9.46 6.41
N ALA A 123 -6.18 -8.16 6.56
CA ALA A 123 -7.33 -7.46 7.13
C ALA A 123 -7.45 -6.02 6.60
N LYS A 124 -8.62 -5.44 6.78
CA LYS A 124 -8.86 -4.01 6.55
C LYS A 124 -9.96 -3.50 7.46
N GLY A 125 -9.89 -2.24 7.83
CA GLY A 125 -10.95 -1.62 8.62
C GLY A 125 -11.04 -0.13 8.38
N GLY A 126 -11.91 0.52 9.12
CA GLY A 126 -12.08 1.96 9.04
C GLY A 126 -13.46 2.45 9.45
N SER A 127 -13.74 3.68 9.08
CA SER A 127 -15.00 4.35 9.36
C SER A 127 -15.27 5.43 8.30
N ASP A 128 -16.54 5.77 8.14
CA ASP A 128 -17.00 6.92 7.35
C ASP A 128 -16.68 8.28 8.00
N PHE A 129 -16.01 8.27 9.14
CA PHE A 129 -15.51 9.47 9.81
C PHE A 129 -14.51 10.24 8.95
N ASN A 130 -14.68 11.57 8.85
CA ASN A 130 -13.75 12.45 8.16
C ASN A 130 -12.91 13.25 9.15
N PRO A 131 -11.60 12.95 9.34
CA PRO A 131 -10.73 13.70 10.24
C PRO A 131 -10.34 15.09 9.71
N LYS A 132 -10.55 15.35 8.40
CA LYS A 132 -10.18 16.64 7.79
C LYS A 132 -11.03 17.77 8.36
N GLY A 133 -10.37 18.81 8.86
CA GLY A 133 -11.03 19.97 9.45
C GLY A 133 -11.55 19.75 10.88
N LYS A 134 -11.26 18.61 11.48
CA LYS A 134 -11.58 18.33 12.91
C LYS A 134 -10.42 18.76 13.82
N SER A 135 -10.76 19.19 15.03
CA SER A 135 -9.75 19.46 16.05
C SER A 135 -9.07 18.18 16.53
N ASP A 136 -7.88 18.30 17.12
CA ASP A 136 -7.21 17.17 17.76
C ASP A 136 -8.05 16.52 18.86
N ALA A 137 -8.83 17.32 19.60
CA ALA A 137 -9.73 16.85 20.64
C ALA A 137 -10.90 16.04 20.05
N GLU A 138 -11.48 16.45 18.93
CA GLU A 138 -12.53 15.71 18.23
C GLU A 138 -11.99 14.38 17.69
N VAL A 139 -10.84 14.41 17.02
CA VAL A 139 -10.19 13.19 16.50
C VAL A 139 -9.83 12.22 17.63
N MET A 140 -9.33 12.74 18.75
CA MET A 140 -9.05 11.91 19.94
C MET A 140 -10.32 11.24 20.49
N ARG A 141 -11.41 11.99 20.67
CA ARG A 141 -12.69 11.42 21.15
C ARG A 141 -13.24 10.36 20.19
N PHE A 142 -13.17 10.62 18.88
CA PHE A 142 -13.58 9.63 17.89
C PHE A 142 -12.72 8.36 17.97
N CYS A 143 -11.39 8.48 17.98
CA CYS A 143 -10.48 7.34 18.07
C CYS A 143 -10.70 6.52 19.35
N GLN A 144 -10.96 7.18 20.46
CA GLN A 144 -11.27 6.51 21.72
C GLN A 144 -12.58 5.74 21.63
N ALA A 145 -13.65 6.37 21.11
CA ALA A 145 -14.95 5.71 20.91
C ALA A 145 -14.85 4.52 19.94
N PHE A 146 -14.12 4.67 18.84
CA PHE A 146 -13.86 3.60 17.87
C PHE A 146 -13.14 2.42 18.53
N MET A 147 -12.12 2.68 19.35
CA MET A 147 -11.35 1.63 20.02
C MET A 147 -12.16 0.92 21.13
N VAL A 148 -13.11 1.58 21.78
CA VAL A 148 -14.02 0.93 22.77
C VAL A 148 -14.78 -0.24 22.14
N GLU A 149 -15.15 -0.11 20.87
CA GLU A 149 -15.84 -1.18 20.14
C GLU A 149 -14.87 -2.22 19.59
N LEU A 150 -13.69 -1.80 19.11
CA LEU A 150 -12.76 -2.67 18.39
C LEU A 150 -11.84 -3.52 19.29
N TRP A 151 -11.48 -3.05 20.48
CA TRP A 151 -10.34 -3.59 21.25
C TRP A 151 -10.41 -5.09 21.56
N ARG A 152 -11.62 -5.66 21.71
CA ARG A 152 -11.81 -7.10 22.00
C ARG A 152 -11.50 -8.01 20.81
N HIS A 153 -11.43 -7.44 19.61
CA HIS A 153 -11.28 -8.18 18.36
C HIS A 153 -9.87 -8.10 17.76
N ILE A 154 -8.99 -7.33 18.43
CA ILE A 154 -7.60 -7.10 17.98
C ILE A 154 -6.62 -7.46 19.09
N GLY A 155 -5.37 -7.66 18.71
CA GLY A 155 -4.27 -8.00 19.63
C GLY A 155 -3.00 -8.32 18.88
N PRO A 156 -1.84 -8.37 19.55
CA PRO A 156 -0.54 -8.54 18.89
C PRO A 156 -0.42 -9.87 18.12
N GLU A 157 -1.09 -10.93 18.59
CA GLU A 157 -1.07 -12.27 17.98
C GLU A 157 -2.38 -12.63 17.26
N THR A 158 -3.35 -11.71 17.23
CA THR A 158 -4.66 -11.94 16.63
C THR A 158 -4.86 -11.08 15.39
N ASP A 159 -4.83 -9.76 15.59
CA ASP A 159 -5.11 -8.76 14.56
C ASP A 159 -4.38 -7.46 14.91
N VAL A 160 -3.51 -7.01 14.00
CA VAL A 160 -2.66 -5.83 14.22
C VAL A 160 -3.01 -4.75 13.17
N PRO A 161 -3.90 -3.81 13.48
CA PRO A 161 -4.21 -2.70 12.59
C PRO A 161 -3.02 -1.75 12.41
N ALA A 162 -3.08 -0.96 11.33
CA ALA A 162 -2.11 0.07 10.99
C ALA A 162 -2.81 1.35 10.50
N GLY A 163 -2.04 2.37 10.13
CA GLY A 163 -2.55 3.55 9.46
C GLY A 163 -2.88 3.31 7.98
N ASP A 164 -3.76 4.14 7.46
CA ASP A 164 -4.15 4.26 6.06
C ASP A 164 -4.68 5.70 5.83
N ILE A 165 -5.41 5.98 4.78
CA ILE A 165 -5.99 7.32 4.53
C ILE A 165 -6.77 7.81 5.76
N GLY A 166 -6.46 9.00 6.23
CA GLY A 166 -7.07 9.62 7.41
C GLY A 166 -6.64 9.05 8.76
N VAL A 167 -5.68 8.12 8.77
CA VAL A 167 -5.12 7.52 10.00
C VAL A 167 -3.60 7.57 9.94
N GLY A 168 -3.04 8.60 10.53
CA GLY A 168 -1.59 8.80 10.68
C GLY A 168 -1.10 8.50 12.11
N GLY A 169 0.10 8.98 12.42
CA GLY A 169 0.72 8.78 13.74
C GLY A 169 -0.10 9.34 14.90
N ARG A 170 -0.80 10.46 14.69
CA ARG A 170 -1.71 11.07 15.66
C ARG A 170 -2.85 10.10 16.02
N GLU A 171 -3.58 9.62 15.03
CA GLU A 171 -4.71 8.70 15.19
C GLU A 171 -4.24 7.37 15.82
N ILE A 172 -3.13 6.82 15.32
CA ILE A 172 -2.53 5.60 15.90
C ILE A 172 -2.18 5.81 17.36
N GLY A 173 -1.68 6.97 17.75
CA GLY A 173 -1.39 7.31 19.14
C GLY A 173 -2.65 7.28 20.02
N TYR A 174 -3.73 7.92 19.58
CA TYR A 174 -5.00 7.94 20.29
C TYR A 174 -5.65 6.55 20.39
N LEU A 175 -5.63 5.78 19.30
CA LEU A 175 -6.12 4.40 19.27
C LEU A 175 -5.33 3.50 20.22
N TYR A 176 -3.99 3.57 20.17
CA TYR A 176 -3.12 2.78 21.03
C TYR A 176 -3.29 3.13 22.53
N GLY A 177 -3.34 4.43 22.84
CA GLY A 177 -3.56 4.89 24.21
C GLY A 177 -4.86 4.34 24.82
N MET A 178 -5.94 4.30 24.04
CA MET A 178 -7.22 3.75 24.49
C MET A 178 -7.19 2.22 24.59
N TYR A 179 -6.60 1.52 23.60
CA TYR A 179 -6.41 0.06 23.69
C TYR A 179 -5.65 -0.33 24.95
N ARG A 180 -4.49 0.31 25.19
CA ARG A 180 -3.66 0.06 26.38
C ARG A 180 -4.45 0.25 27.68
N LYS A 181 -5.32 1.25 27.73
CA LYS A 181 -6.17 1.51 28.90
C LYS A 181 -7.21 0.41 29.10
N LEU A 182 -7.85 -0.06 28.02
CA LEU A 182 -8.91 -1.08 28.08
C LEU A 182 -8.34 -2.49 28.32
N ALA A 183 -7.34 -2.88 27.56
CA ALA A 183 -6.70 -4.19 27.66
C ALA A 183 -5.77 -4.31 28.88
N ARG A 184 -5.30 -3.18 29.41
CA ARG A 184 -4.28 -3.10 30.49
C ARG A 184 -2.95 -3.77 30.10
N GLU A 185 -2.60 -3.67 28.83
CA GLU A 185 -1.42 -4.30 28.23
C GLU A 185 -0.59 -3.28 27.43
N ASN A 186 0.74 -3.43 27.45
CA ASN A 186 1.65 -2.73 26.58
C ASN A 186 2.21 -3.75 25.57
N THR A 187 1.57 -3.85 24.41
CA THR A 187 1.84 -4.86 23.39
C THR A 187 2.07 -4.24 22.02
N GLY A 188 2.43 -5.08 21.05
CA GLY A 188 2.60 -4.72 19.65
C GLY A 188 1.29 -4.65 18.83
N VAL A 189 0.15 -4.35 19.43
CA VAL A 189 -1.18 -4.38 18.77
C VAL A 189 -1.21 -3.25 17.81
N LEU A 190 -0.88 -2.40 17.41
CA LEU A 190 -0.95 -1.38 16.35
C LEU A 190 0.44 -1.13 15.77
N THR A 191 0.53 -0.84 14.49
CA THR A 191 1.79 -0.38 13.88
C THR A 191 1.68 1.03 13.34
N GLY A 192 2.83 1.70 13.17
CA GLY A 192 2.90 3.14 12.92
C GLY A 192 2.89 3.96 14.21
N LYS A 193 3.26 3.33 15.33
CA LYS A 193 3.38 3.99 16.63
C LYS A 193 4.54 5.00 16.65
N GLY A 194 4.46 5.95 17.55
CA GLY A 194 5.57 6.86 17.83
C GLY A 194 6.77 6.13 18.47
N MET A 195 7.96 6.66 18.25
CA MET A 195 9.22 6.06 18.74
C MET A 195 9.27 5.89 20.26
N THR A 196 8.56 6.73 21.00
CA THR A 196 8.52 6.69 22.48
C THR A 196 7.70 5.55 23.05
N TYR A 197 6.90 4.84 22.23
CA TYR A 197 6.01 3.77 22.68
C TYR A 197 5.92 2.59 21.70
N GLY A 198 7.03 2.23 21.08
CA GLY A 198 7.18 1.00 20.31
C GLY A 198 7.12 1.15 18.79
N GLY A 199 7.28 2.35 18.26
CA GLY A 199 7.44 2.60 16.83
C GLY A 199 8.76 2.08 16.28
N SER A 200 8.88 2.00 14.96
CA SER A 200 10.09 1.63 14.23
C SER A 200 10.65 2.82 13.46
N LEU A 201 11.99 2.91 13.41
CA LEU A 201 12.70 3.78 12.48
C LEU A 201 12.39 3.38 11.03
N ILE A 202 12.67 4.28 10.08
CA ILE A 202 12.44 4.10 8.63
C ILE A 202 10.94 3.98 8.24
N ARG A 203 10.00 3.98 9.19
CA ARG A 203 8.58 3.75 8.88
C ARG A 203 7.96 4.83 7.96
N PRO A 204 8.22 6.14 8.13
CA PRO A 204 7.70 7.18 7.22
C PRO A 204 8.19 7.02 5.78
N GLU A 205 9.45 6.64 5.61
CA GLU A 205 10.15 6.49 4.32
C GLU A 205 9.93 5.14 3.66
N ALA A 206 9.53 4.14 4.43
CA ALA A 206 9.59 2.73 4.07
C ALA A 206 8.93 2.37 2.74
N THR A 207 7.79 2.98 2.43
CA THR A 207 7.10 2.72 1.16
C THR A 207 7.94 3.19 -0.02
N GLY A 208 8.46 4.41 0.05
CA GLY A 208 9.31 4.98 -0.99
C GLY A 208 10.66 4.27 -1.10
N PHE A 209 11.33 4.01 0.03
CA PHE A 209 12.61 3.27 0.05
C PHE A 209 12.45 1.88 -0.54
N GLY A 210 11.44 1.14 -0.10
CA GLY A 210 11.13 -0.19 -0.62
C GLY A 210 10.84 -0.19 -2.11
N ALA A 211 10.09 0.81 -2.59
CA ALA A 211 9.80 0.95 -4.02
C ALA A 211 11.07 1.16 -4.85
N VAL A 212 12.02 1.95 -4.36
CA VAL A 212 13.31 2.16 -5.05
C VAL A 212 14.18 0.89 -5.02
N TYR A 213 14.15 0.12 -3.93
CA TYR A 213 14.84 -1.17 -3.89
C TYR A 213 14.26 -2.16 -4.89
N PHE A 214 12.94 -2.25 -4.99
CA PHE A 214 12.28 -3.08 -5.99
C PHE A 214 12.58 -2.61 -7.42
N LEU A 215 12.49 -1.30 -7.68
CA LEU A 215 12.86 -0.71 -8.96
C LEU A 215 14.30 -1.05 -9.36
N ARG A 216 15.24 -0.96 -8.43
CA ARG A 216 16.65 -1.31 -8.69
C ARG A 216 16.79 -2.75 -9.17
N GLN A 217 16.08 -3.68 -8.52
CA GLN A 217 16.06 -5.08 -8.96
C GLN A 217 15.43 -5.26 -10.35
N MET A 218 14.35 -4.51 -10.66
CA MET A 218 13.76 -4.52 -12.01
C MET A 218 14.76 -4.05 -13.06
N LEU A 219 15.51 -2.98 -12.77
CA LEU A 219 16.53 -2.44 -13.68
C LEU A 219 17.67 -3.43 -13.88
N GLU A 220 18.23 -3.98 -12.78
CA GLU A 220 19.30 -4.99 -12.83
C GLU A 220 18.87 -6.21 -13.67
N THR A 221 17.63 -6.67 -13.52
CA THR A 221 17.07 -7.78 -14.33
C THR A 221 16.96 -7.41 -15.83
N ALA A 222 16.73 -6.14 -16.14
CA ALA A 222 16.69 -5.61 -17.48
C ALA A 222 18.07 -5.19 -18.02
N GLY A 223 19.16 -5.47 -17.31
CA GLY A 223 20.53 -5.11 -17.68
C GLY A 223 20.83 -3.61 -17.58
N MET A 224 20.15 -2.91 -16.69
CA MET A 224 20.28 -1.46 -16.49
C MET A 224 20.70 -1.13 -15.06
N GLU A 225 21.39 0.00 -14.89
CA GLU A 225 21.72 0.57 -13.60
C GLU A 225 20.77 1.74 -13.27
N ILE A 226 20.51 1.99 -11.98
CA ILE A 226 19.68 3.13 -11.54
C ILE A 226 20.43 4.46 -11.63
N GLU A 227 21.76 4.43 -11.48
CA GLU A 227 22.60 5.61 -11.55
C GLU A 227 22.42 6.34 -12.89
N GLY A 228 22.25 7.65 -12.83
CA GLY A 228 22.05 8.51 -14.00
C GLY A 228 20.69 8.42 -14.67
N LYS A 229 19.78 7.54 -14.24
CA LYS A 229 18.42 7.46 -14.80
C LYS A 229 17.58 8.67 -14.41
N VAL A 230 16.79 9.14 -15.34
CA VAL A 230 15.83 10.23 -15.14
C VAL A 230 14.49 9.65 -14.73
N ILE A 231 13.99 10.08 -13.58
CA ILE A 231 12.77 9.54 -12.96
C ILE A 231 11.70 10.65 -12.84
N ALA A 232 10.50 10.37 -13.33
CA ALA A 232 9.31 11.15 -13.00
C ALA A 232 8.55 10.49 -11.84
N ILE A 233 8.21 11.29 -10.84
CA ILE A 233 7.30 10.90 -9.75
C ILE A 233 6.10 11.82 -9.70
N SER A 234 4.98 11.32 -9.19
CA SER A 234 3.82 12.11 -8.80
C SER A 234 3.73 12.26 -7.29
N GLY A 235 2.95 13.22 -6.82
CA GLY A 235 2.79 13.49 -5.40
C GLY A 235 3.96 14.28 -4.77
N PHE A 236 3.77 14.64 -3.50
CA PHE A 236 4.77 15.27 -2.64
C PHE A 236 4.60 14.86 -1.16
N GLY A 237 3.84 13.79 -0.93
CA GLY A 237 3.65 13.17 0.39
C GLY A 237 4.82 12.26 0.79
N ASN A 238 4.66 11.49 1.89
CA ASN A 238 5.71 10.60 2.43
C ASN A 238 6.24 9.60 1.40
N VAL A 239 5.36 9.06 0.56
CA VAL A 239 5.73 8.08 -0.47
C VAL A 239 6.66 8.71 -1.50
N ALA A 240 6.24 9.84 -2.08
CA ALA A 240 7.03 10.59 -3.06
C ALA A 240 8.34 11.09 -2.47
N TRP A 241 8.31 11.61 -1.23
CA TRP A 241 9.50 12.03 -0.50
C TRP A 241 10.50 10.88 -0.29
N GLY A 242 10.01 9.70 0.13
CA GLY A 242 10.87 8.51 0.29
C GLY A 242 11.48 8.05 -1.03
N VAL A 243 10.70 8.03 -2.12
CA VAL A 243 11.23 7.72 -3.46
C VAL A 243 12.29 8.72 -3.88
N ALA A 244 12.01 10.03 -3.77
CA ALA A 244 12.96 11.08 -4.12
C ALA A 244 14.27 10.98 -3.34
N THR A 245 14.18 10.74 -2.03
CA THR A 245 15.33 10.58 -1.15
C THR A 245 16.19 9.40 -1.58
N LYS A 246 15.62 8.20 -1.64
CA LYS A 246 16.40 6.98 -1.91
C LYS A 246 16.91 6.91 -3.35
N ALA A 247 16.11 7.34 -4.33
CA ALA A 247 16.53 7.36 -5.74
C ALA A 247 17.70 8.33 -5.96
N THR A 248 17.66 9.51 -5.33
CA THR A 248 18.75 10.49 -5.39
C THR A 248 20.02 9.99 -4.69
N GLU A 249 19.88 9.30 -3.54
CA GLU A 249 21.01 8.65 -2.85
C GLU A 249 21.71 7.60 -3.74
N LEU A 250 20.95 6.90 -4.59
CA LEU A 250 21.45 5.90 -5.52
C LEU A 250 21.90 6.48 -6.88
N GLY A 251 22.00 7.80 -7.00
CA GLY A 251 22.54 8.49 -8.17
C GLY A 251 21.53 8.72 -9.30
N ALA A 252 20.23 8.43 -9.11
CA ALA A 252 19.20 8.78 -10.08
C ALA A 252 18.85 10.27 -10.02
N LYS A 253 18.28 10.79 -11.11
CA LYS A 253 17.79 12.15 -11.20
C LYS A 253 16.26 12.18 -11.18
N VAL A 254 15.67 12.54 -10.05
CA VAL A 254 14.22 12.75 -9.93
C VAL A 254 13.90 14.17 -10.39
N VAL A 255 13.05 14.31 -11.42
CA VAL A 255 12.84 15.59 -12.11
C VAL A 255 11.45 16.18 -11.94
N THR A 256 10.53 15.47 -11.28
CA THR A 256 9.15 15.95 -11.07
C THR A 256 8.66 15.71 -9.66
N ILE A 257 7.78 16.57 -9.19
CA ILE A 257 6.81 16.35 -8.09
C ILE A 257 5.46 16.88 -8.52
N SER A 258 4.36 16.41 -7.95
CA SER A 258 3.04 16.91 -8.31
C SER A 258 2.09 17.05 -7.11
N GLY A 259 1.13 17.96 -7.23
CA GLY A 259 0.04 18.17 -6.29
C GLY A 259 -1.31 18.25 -7.04
N PRO A 260 -2.40 18.49 -6.33
CA PRO A 260 -3.70 18.73 -6.95
C PRO A 260 -3.74 19.94 -7.89
N ASP A 261 -2.82 20.90 -7.69
CA ASP A 261 -2.67 22.12 -8.49
C ASP A 261 -1.93 21.92 -9.82
N GLY A 262 -1.18 20.83 -9.97
CA GLY A 262 -0.37 20.55 -11.15
C GLY A 262 0.95 19.85 -10.80
N TYR A 263 1.98 20.02 -11.63
CA TYR A 263 3.29 19.43 -11.34
C TYR A 263 4.44 20.42 -11.57
N ILE A 264 5.56 20.15 -10.89
CA ILE A 264 6.85 20.79 -11.07
C ILE A 264 7.71 19.92 -11.98
N TYR A 265 8.38 20.55 -12.95
CA TYR A 265 9.49 19.97 -13.69
C TYR A 265 10.78 20.71 -13.35
N ASP A 266 11.74 20.01 -12.79
CA ASP A 266 13.06 20.50 -12.45
C ASP A 266 14.13 19.72 -13.24
N PRO A 267 14.64 20.25 -14.35
CA PRO A 267 15.59 19.53 -15.19
C PRO A 267 16.95 19.29 -14.51
N ALA A 268 17.28 20.06 -13.47
CA ALA A 268 18.47 19.82 -12.66
C ALA A 268 18.35 18.61 -11.74
N GLY A 269 17.10 18.20 -11.46
CA GLY A 269 16.77 17.15 -10.50
C GLY A 269 16.67 17.66 -9.08
N LEU A 270 16.07 16.81 -8.23
CA LEU A 270 15.92 17.07 -6.80
C LEU A 270 17.23 16.75 -6.08
N ASP A 271 17.72 17.69 -5.29
CA ASP A 271 18.82 17.52 -4.34
C ASP A 271 18.29 17.52 -2.90
N LYS A 272 19.19 17.44 -1.92
CA LYS A 272 18.81 17.38 -0.50
C LYS A 272 18.00 18.60 -0.04
N GLU A 273 18.31 19.80 -0.52
CA GLU A 273 17.58 21.02 -0.15
C GLU A 273 16.16 20.99 -0.73
N LYS A 274 16.02 20.63 -1.99
CA LYS A 274 14.73 20.52 -2.69
C LYS A 274 13.86 19.42 -2.10
N ILE A 275 14.44 18.28 -1.74
CA ILE A 275 13.74 17.19 -1.05
C ILE A 275 13.29 17.62 0.35
N ALA A 276 14.12 18.36 1.10
CA ALA A 276 13.71 18.92 2.39
C ALA A 276 12.54 19.91 2.24
N TYR A 277 12.53 20.70 1.17
CA TYR A 277 11.42 21.62 0.88
C TYR A 277 10.09 20.92 0.58
N MET A 278 10.09 19.67 0.08
CA MET A 278 8.87 18.88 -0.04
C MET A 278 8.15 18.69 1.30
N LEU A 279 8.92 18.55 2.40
CA LEU A 279 8.34 18.44 3.75
C LEU A 279 7.73 19.77 4.21
N GLU A 280 8.35 20.91 3.87
CA GLU A 280 7.80 22.24 4.15
C GLU A 280 6.49 22.46 3.40
N LEU A 281 6.44 22.16 2.10
CA LEU A 281 5.22 22.22 1.28
C LEU A 281 4.10 21.39 1.88
N ARG A 282 4.41 20.19 2.32
CA ARG A 282 3.44 19.30 2.95
C ARG A 282 2.96 19.84 4.29
N ALA A 283 3.86 20.36 5.13
CA ALA A 283 3.52 20.91 6.44
C ALA A 283 2.65 22.18 6.33
N SER A 284 2.66 22.87 5.18
CA SER A 284 1.79 24.03 4.93
C SER A 284 0.29 23.68 4.90
N ASN A 285 -0.07 22.42 4.67
CA ASN A 285 -1.44 21.92 4.49
C ASN A 285 -2.24 22.61 3.36
N ASN A 286 -1.55 23.27 2.42
CA ASN A 286 -2.19 23.96 1.29
C ASN A 286 -2.43 23.04 0.09
N ASP A 287 -1.88 21.83 0.12
CA ASP A 287 -1.97 20.82 -0.94
C ASP A 287 -1.54 21.33 -2.33
N VAL A 288 -0.53 22.21 -2.41
CA VAL A 288 -0.04 22.81 -3.65
C VAL A 288 1.47 22.65 -3.78
N VAL A 289 1.96 22.52 -5.03
CA VAL A 289 3.41 22.42 -5.34
C VAL A 289 3.94 23.66 -6.07
N ALA A 290 3.09 24.54 -6.54
CA ALA A 290 3.49 25.76 -7.27
C ALA A 290 4.58 26.60 -6.58
N PRO A 291 4.59 26.76 -5.22
CA PRO A 291 5.63 27.55 -4.54
C PRO A 291 7.06 27.00 -4.71
N TYR A 292 7.22 25.76 -5.13
CA TYR A 292 8.53 25.20 -5.45
C TYR A 292 9.21 25.97 -6.59
N ALA A 293 8.47 26.30 -7.64
CA ALA A 293 9.01 27.03 -8.79
C ALA A 293 9.43 28.46 -8.45
N ASP A 294 8.79 29.08 -7.46
CA ASP A 294 9.16 30.41 -6.98
C ASP A 294 10.49 30.38 -6.19
N ARG A 295 10.76 29.26 -5.49
CA ARG A 295 11.97 29.10 -4.66
C ARG A 295 13.18 28.64 -5.47
N PHE A 296 13.00 27.74 -6.43
CA PHE A 296 14.11 27.10 -7.15
C PHE A 296 14.12 27.51 -8.63
N ALA A 297 15.01 28.47 -8.93
CA ALA A 297 15.21 28.96 -10.30
C ALA A 297 15.59 27.81 -11.26
N GLY A 298 15.03 27.83 -12.46
CA GLY A 298 15.24 26.78 -13.47
C GLY A 298 14.20 25.65 -13.43
N SER A 299 13.41 25.56 -12.37
CA SER A 299 12.21 24.71 -12.36
C SER A 299 11.00 25.44 -12.98
N THR A 300 10.03 24.65 -13.45
CA THR A 300 8.80 25.20 -14.07
C THR A 300 7.58 24.48 -13.49
N PHE A 301 6.57 25.28 -13.15
CA PHE A 301 5.26 24.76 -12.73
C PHE A 301 4.30 24.65 -13.93
N PHE A 302 3.58 23.53 -14.01
CA PHE A 302 2.58 23.23 -15.02
C PHE A 302 1.23 23.01 -14.37
N ALA A 303 0.40 24.08 -14.34
CA ALA A 303 -0.91 24.08 -13.69
C ALA A 303 -1.87 23.06 -14.31
N GLY A 304 -2.54 22.26 -13.49
CA GLY A 304 -3.58 21.30 -13.90
C GLY A 304 -3.09 20.16 -14.79
N ARG A 305 -1.77 19.97 -14.96
CA ARG A 305 -1.18 18.92 -15.81
C ARG A 305 -0.54 17.83 -14.96
N LYS A 306 -0.30 16.67 -15.58
CA LYS A 306 0.35 15.50 -14.97
C LYS A 306 1.81 15.37 -15.45
N PRO A 307 2.72 14.79 -14.64
CA PRO A 307 4.14 14.70 -15.00
C PRO A 307 4.46 13.69 -16.13
N TRP A 308 3.49 12.88 -16.53
CA TRP A 308 3.67 11.75 -17.46
C TRP A 308 3.97 12.15 -18.89
N GLU A 309 3.76 13.40 -19.25
CA GLU A 309 4.13 13.97 -20.54
C GLU A 309 5.64 14.19 -20.74
N ARG A 310 6.45 14.06 -19.67
CA ARG A 310 7.89 14.29 -19.72
C ARG A 310 8.62 13.06 -20.26
N LYS A 311 9.67 13.34 -21.05
CA LYS A 311 10.59 12.29 -21.47
C LYS A 311 11.47 11.89 -20.30
N VAL A 312 11.29 10.67 -19.80
CA VAL A 312 12.01 10.09 -18.65
C VAL A 312 12.33 8.63 -18.93
N ASP A 313 13.31 8.09 -18.20
CA ASP A 313 13.62 6.65 -18.27
C ASP A 313 12.64 5.84 -17.44
N ILE A 314 12.17 6.39 -16.32
CA ILE A 314 11.37 5.68 -15.32
C ILE A 314 10.19 6.55 -14.89
N ALA A 315 9.01 5.95 -14.79
CA ALA A 315 7.83 6.58 -14.21
C ALA A 315 7.41 5.85 -12.92
N MET A 316 7.23 6.62 -11.84
CA MET A 316 6.82 6.10 -10.53
C MET A 316 5.61 6.86 -10.00
N PRO A 317 4.37 6.40 -10.24
CA PRO A 317 3.17 6.98 -9.64
C PRO A 317 3.20 6.82 -8.12
N CYS A 318 3.19 7.96 -7.38
CA CYS A 318 3.35 8.00 -5.91
C CYS A 318 2.22 8.74 -5.19
N ALA A 319 1.20 9.21 -5.90
CA ALA A 319 0.17 10.08 -5.33
C ALA A 319 -1.11 9.33 -4.97
N THR A 320 -1.98 9.08 -5.94
CA THR A 320 -3.34 8.59 -5.70
C THR A 320 -3.75 7.46 -6.62
N GLN A 321 -4.91 6.86 -6.32
CA GLN A 321 -5.52 5.86 -7.20
C GLN A 321 -5.86 6.44 -8.57
N ASN A 322 -5.69 5.62 -9.62
CA ASN A 322 -6.11 5.94 -10.99
C ASN A 322 -5.53 7.25 -11.55
N GLU A 323 -4.35 7.63 -11.10
CA GLU A 323 -3.69 8.88 -11.51
C GLU A 323 -3.04 8.80 -12.90
N LEU A 324 -2.69 7.60 -13.36
CA LEU A 324 -2.07 7.34 -14.66
C LEU A 324 -3.05 6.53 -15.51
N ASP A 325 -3.57 7.14 -16.57
CA ASP A 325 -4.55 6.54 -17.48
C ASP A 325 -3.91 6.03 -18.78
N GLY A 326 -4.74 5.55 -19.73
CA GLY A 326 -4.26 4.99 -20.99
C GLY A 326 -3.54 6.02 -21.86
N GLU A 327 -4.00 7.27 -21.89
CA GLU A 327 -3.36 8.34 -22.68
C GLU A 327 -1.99 8.69 -22.09
N ASP A 328 -1.87 8.76 -20.77
CA ASP A 328 -0.61 8.96 -20.06
C ASP A 328 0.39 7.82 -20.36
N ALA A 329 -0.11 6.57 -20.41
CA ALA A 329 0.72 5.41 -20.72
C ALA A 329 1.23 5.42 -22.16
N GLU A 330 0.37 5.73 -23.13
CA GLU A 330 0.77 5.88 -24.54
C GLU A 330 1.83 6.98 -24.71
N GLN A 331 1.66 8.09 -23.99
CA GLN A 331 2.63 9.19 -24.01
C GLN A 331 3.98 8.78 -23.44
N LEU A 332 4.00 8.08 -22.28
CA LEU A 332 5.23 7.56 -21.68
C LEU A 332 5.95 6.56 -22.61
N ILE A 333 5.20 5.65 -23.23
CA ILE A 333 5.73 4.68 -24.20
C ILE A 333 6.33 5.40 -25.42
N ALA A 334 5.60 6.37 -26.01
CA ALA A 334 6.07 7.17 -27.14
C ALA A 334 7.34 7.97 -26.78
N ASN A 335 7.47 8.45 -25.55
CA ASN A 335 8.63 9.16 -25.03
C ASN A 335 9.80 8.23 -24.67
N GLY A 336 9.62 6.91 -24.77
CA GLY A 336 10.66 5.91 -24.58
C GLY A 336 10.93 5.54 -23.11
N VAL A 337 9.89 5.57 -22.25
CA VAL A 337 9.99 5.05 -20.88
C VAL A 337 10.47 3.60 -20.90
N LYS A 338 11.34 3.25 -19.97
CA LYS A 338 11.99 1.92 -19.91
C LYS A 338 11.40 1.04 -18.81
N VAL A 339 10.94 1.64 -17.73
CA VAL A 339 10.34 0.93 -16.59
C VAL A 339 9.26 1.80 -15.97
N VAL A 340 8.17 1.16 -15.57
CA VAL A 340 7.13 1.78 -14.74
C VAL A 340 7.03 1.01 -13.44
N ALA A 341 7.15 1.68 -12.30
CA ALA A 341 7.03 1.09 -10.97
C ALA A 341 5.94 1.81 -10.18
N GLU A 342 4.79 1.17 -10.01
CA GLU A 342 3.63 1.73 -9.33
C GLU A 342 3.84 1.75 -7.82
N VAL A 343 3.92 2.93 -7.22
CA VAL A 343 4.15 3.09 -5.78
C VAL A 343 2.86 3.40 -5.02
N SER A 344 1.95 4.16 -5.62
CA SER A 344 0.60 4.35 -5.08
C SER A 344 -0.21 3.05 -5.15
N ASN A 345 -1.26 2.95 -4.33
CA ASN A 345 -2.18 1.82 -4.43
C ASN A 345 -3.10 2.03 -5.65
N MET A 346 -3.02 1.13 -6.63
CA MET A 346 -3.77 1.21 -7.89
C MET A 346 -3.58 2.57 -8.59
N GLY A 347 -2.34 3.03 -8.71
CA GLY A 347 -2.00 4.31 -9.35
C GLY A 347 -2.27 4.31 -10.85
N CYS A 348 -2.07 3.18 -11.52
CA CYS A 348 -2.34 3.00 -12.94
C CYS A 348 -3.75 2.43 -13.16
N ARG A 349 -4.45 2.94 -14.15
CA ARG A 349 -5.71 2.34 -14.59
C ARG A 349 -5.47 1.07 -15.41
N PRO A 350 -6.45 0.15 -15.50
CA PRO A 350 -6.29 -1.10 -16.25
C PRO A 350 -5.80 -0.91 -17.68
N GLU A 351 -6.35 0.07 -18.41
CA GLU A 351 -5.95 0.40 -19.78
C GLU A 351 -4.47 0.84 -19.88
N ALA A 352 -3.95 1.52 -18.87
CA ALA A 352 -2.53 1.88 -18.82
C ALA A 352 -1.64 0.66 -18.58
N ILE A 353 -2.05 -0.23 -17.68
CA ILE A 353 -1.34 -1.48 -17.38
C ILE A 353 -1.29 -2.36 -18.64
N ASP A 354 -2.41 -2.52 -19.33
CA ASP A 354 -2.51 -3.28 -20.58
C ASP A 354 -1.59 -2.70 -21.66
N ALA A 355 -1.52 -1.37 -21.78
CA ALA A 355 -0.63 -0.70 -22.73
C ALA A 355 0.85 -0.97 -22.42
N PHE A 356 1.28 -0.91 -21.16
CA PHE A 356 2.66 -1.22 -20.76
C PHE A 356 3.02 -2.69 -21.05
N ILE A 357 2.12 -3.63 -20.70
CA ILE A 357 2.32 -5.06 -20.97
C ILE A 357 2.41 -5.33 -22.48
N ALA A 358 1.50 -4.77 -23.27
CA ALA A 358 1.48 -4.92 -24.73
C ALA A 358 2.76 -4.36 -25.37
N ALA A 359 3.27 -3.25 -24.87
CA ALA A 359 4.53 -2.65 -25.31
C ALA A 359 5.79 -3.35 -24.75
N LYS A 360 5.62 -4.40 -23.93
CA LYS A 360 6.70 -5.10 -23.21
C LYS A 360 7.56 -4.17 -22.35
N ILE A 361 6.98 -3.10 -21.80
CA ILE A 361 7.61 -2.25 -20.80
C ILE A 361 7.50 -2.98 -19.45
N PRO A 362 8.61 -3.22 -18.73
CA PRO A 362 8.56 -3.76 -17.38
C PRO A 362 7.69 -2.91 -16.47
N TYR A 363 6.57 -3.49 -16.01
CA TYR A 363 5.61 -2.84 -15.11
C TYR A 363 5.59 -3.54 -13.76
N GLY A 364 6.03 -2.84 -12.71
CA GLY A 364 5.97 -3.31 -11.33
C GLY A 364 4.62 -2.91 -10.68
N PRO A 365 3.79 -3.87 -10.26
CA PRO A 365 2.47 -3.58 -9.67
C PRO A 365 2.59 -3.05 -8.25
N GLY A 366 1.65 -2.20 -7.85
CA GLY A 366 1.65 -1.54 -6.54
C GLY A 366 1.77 -2.50 -5.36
N LYS A 367 1.08 -3.64 -5.39
CA LYS A 367 1.13 -4.64 -4.30
C LYS A 367 2.53 -5.20 -4.02
N ALA A 368 3.41 -5.23 -5.03
CA ALA A 368 4.80 -5.65 -4.87
C ALA A 368 5.71 -4.44 -4.60
N VAL A 369 5.63 -3.41 -5.44
CA VAL A 369 6.50 -2.23 -5.38
C VAL A 369 6.34 -1.46 -4.07
N ASN A 370 5.11 -1.24 -3.60
CA ASN A 370 4.83 -0.45 -2.39
C ASN A 370 4.77 -1.28 -1.10
N ALA A 371 5.17 -2.54 -1.13
CA ALA A 371 5.13 -3.42 0.04
C ALA A 371 6.07 -2.99 1.18
N GLY A 372 6.99 -2.06 0.92
CA GLY A 372 7.94 -1.57 1.93
C GLY A 372 7.26 -1.03 3.20
N GLY A 373 6.13 -0.34 3.05
CA GLY A 373 5.38 0.16 4.19
C GLY A 373 4.84 -0.93 5.11
N VAL A 374 4.23 -1.97 4.56
CA VAL A 374 3.73 -3.11 5.34
C VAL A 374 4.87 -4.01 5.82
N ALA A 375 5.94 -4.16 5.04
CA ALA A 375 7.15 -4.87 5.47
C ALA A 375 7.73 -4.23 6.74
N THR A 376 7.93 -2.92 6.76
CA THR A 376 8.41 -2.21 7.96
C THR A 376 7.41 -2.27 9.11
N SER A 377 6.11 -2.31 8.83
CA SER A 377 5.11 -2.58 9.88
C SER A 377 5.30 -3.97 10.51
N GLY A 378 5.59 -5.00 9.71
CA GLY A 378 5.92 -6.33 10.23
C GLY A 378 7.24 -6.35 11.00
N LEU A 379 8.23 -5.57 10.59
CA LEU A 379 9.47 -5.37 11.35
C LEU A 379 9.22 -4.65 12.69
N GLU A 380 8.27 -3.69 12.73
CA GLU A 380 7.82 -3.07 13.98
C GLU A 380 7.19 -4.11 14.92
N MET A 381 6.34 -5.01 14.38
CA MET A 381 5.78 -6.12 15.17
C MET A 381 6.88 -7.01 15.76
N SER A 382 7.90 -7.36 14.97
CA SER A 382 9.05 -8.15 15.44
C SER A 382 9.80 -7.45 16.57
N GLN A 383 10.10 -6.16 16.42
CA GLN A 383 10.75 -5.35 17.46
C GLN A 383 9.89 -5.28 18.73
N ASN A 384 8.57 -5.13 18.59
CA ASN A 384 7.65 -5.11 19.73
C ASN A 384 7.59 -6.45 20.47
N SER A 385 7.59 -7.57 19.74
CA SER A 385 7.61 -8.90 20.33
C SER A 385 8.91 -9.16 21.11
N MET A 386 10.05 -8.71 20.57
CA MET A 386 11.35 -8.80 21.23
C MET A 386 11.52 -7.77 22.36
N LYS A 387 10.69 -6.74 22.41
CA LYS A 387 10.84 -5.56 23.29
C LYS A 387 12.21 -4.88 23.14
N TYR A 388 12.68 -4.82 21.90
CA TYR A 388 13.98 -4.27 21.55
C TYR A 388 13.89 -3.52 20.21
N ASN A 389 14.41 -2.30 20.17
CA ASN A 389 14.42 -1.48 18.95
C ASN A 389 15.71 -1.72 18.14
N TRP A 390 15.55 -1.88 16.85
CA TRP A 390 16.67 -1.92 15.91
C TRP A 390 17.10 -0.51 15.51
N THR A 391 18.35 -0.38 15.07
CA THR A 391 18.87 0.87 14.47
C THR A 391 18.22 1.10 13.10
N ALA A 392 18.37 2.31 12.56
CA ALA A 392 17.87 2.64 11.22
C ALA A 392 18.52 1.75 10.15
N GLU A 393 19.81 1.49 10.27
CA GLU A 393 20.58 0.64 9.35
C GLU A 393 20.10 -0.81 9.40
N GLU A 394 19.80 -1.33 10.58
CA GLU A 394 19.26 -2.69 10.73
C GLU A 394 17.87 -2.83 10.10
N VAL A 395 17.00 -1.83 10.30
CA VAL A 395 15.66 -1.82 9.68
C VAL A 395 15.78 -1.69 8.16
N ASP A 396 16.62 -0.79 7.66
CA ASP A 396 16.81 -0.56 6.22
C ASP A 396 17.40 -1.79 5.53
N ALA A 397 18.38 -2.46 6.13
CA ALA A 397 18.95 -3.70 5.59
C ALA A 397 17.90 -4.83 5.49
N ARG A 398 17.03 -4.98 6.50
CA ARG A 398 15.94 -5.93 6.47
C ARG A 398 14.88 -5.58 5.44
N LEU A 399 14.53 -4.30 5.32
CA LEU A 399 13.63 -3.81 4.29
C LEU A 399 14.16 -4.10 2.89
N HIS A 400 15.43 -3.82 2.63
CA HIS A 400 16.08 -4.13 1.37
C HIS A 400 16.01 -5.63 1.05
N HIS A 401 16.32 -6.49 2.02
CA HIS A 401 16.24 -7.94 1.86
C HIS A 401 14.81 -8.41 1.53
N ILE A 402 13.80 -7.89 2.24
CA ILE A 402 12.40 -8.22 1.97
C ILE A 402 12.00 -7.82 0.55
N MET A 403 12.33 -6.60 0.11
CA MET A 403 12.00 -6.13 -1.23
C MET A 403 12.68 -6.95 -2.32
N SER A 404 13.93 -7.38 -2.10
CA SER A 404 14.62 -8.30 -3.00
C SER A 404 13.94 -9.67 -3.06
N SER A 405 13.46 -10.18 -1.93
CA SER A 405 12.71 -11.45 -1.87
C SER A 405 11.37 -11.35 -2.60
N ILE A 406 10.66 -10.22 -2.47
CA ILE A 406 9.42 -9.97 -3.22
C ILE A 406 9.69 -9.96 -4.72
N HIS A 407 10.73 -9.26 -5.16
CA HIS A 407 11.11 -9.21 -6.57
C HIS A 407 11.44 -10.61 -7.10
N HIS A 408 12.22 -11.39 -6.35
CA HIS A 408 12.57 -12.76 -6.72
C HIS A 408 11.33 -13.66 -6.88
N ALA A 409 10.38 -13.57 -5.96
CA ALA A 409 9.11 -14.29 -6.05
C ALA A 409 8.30 -13.87 -7.29
N CYS A 410 8.31 -12.58 -7.63
CA CYS A 410 7.66 -12.11 -8.85
C CYS A 410 8.33 -12.67 -10.12
N LEU A 411 9.66 -12.83 -10.13
CA LEU A 411 10.37 -13.46 -11.25
C LEU A 411 10.02 -14.95 -11.39
N GLU A 412 9.99 -15.68 -10.26
CA GLU A 412 9.72 -17.12 -10.24
C GLU A 412 8.39 -17.48 -10.95
N TYR A 413 7.34 -16.68 -10.70
CA TYR A 413 6.00 -16.94 -11.24
C TYR A 413 5.60 -16.05 -12.42
N GLY A 414 6.36 -15.00 -12.72
CA GLY A 414 6.00 -14.04 -13.76
C GLY A 414 6.90 -14.08 -15.00
N THR A 415 7.96 -14.91 -15.02
CA THR A 415 8.85 -15.00 -16.18
C THR A 415 8.16 -15.75 -17.32
N GLU A 416 8.02 -15.09 -18.44
CA GLU A 416 7.47 -15.59 -19.70
C GLU A 416 8.55 -15.49 -20.79
N GLU A 417 8.31 -16.08 -21.96
CA GLU A 417 9.27 -16.02 -23.07
C GLU A 417 9.47 -14.56 -23.53
N GLY A 418 10.67 -14.03 -23.25
CA GLY A 418 11.07 -12.67 -23.63
C GLY A 418 10.42 -11.52 -22.87
N TYR A 419 9.71 -11.79 -21.76
CA TYR A 419 9.09 -10.76 -20.90
C TYR A 419 8.93 -11.25 -19.47
N ILE A 420 8.93 -10.30 -18.52
CA ILE A 420 8.61 -10.57 -17.12
C ILE A 420 7.32 -9.84 -16.76
N ASN A 421 6.27 -10.61 -16.54
CA ASN A 421 4.98 -10.13 -16.08
C ASN A 421 4.96 -10.06 -14.55
N TYR A 422 5.47 -8.98 -13.97
CA TYR A 422 5.54 -8.78 -12.51
C TYR A 422 4.17 -8.80 -11.85
N MET A 423 3.11 -8.37 -12.55
CA MET A 423 1.74 -8.39 -12.01
C MET A 423 1.24 -9.82 -11.84
N LYS A 424 1.39 -10.66 -12.86
CA LYS A 424 1.10 -12.10 -12.80
C LYS A 424 1.94 -12.77 -11.71
N GLY A 425 3.24 -12.48 -11.70
CA GLY A 425 4.18 -13.03 -10.71
C GLY A 425 3.79 -12.70 -9.28
N ALA A 426 3.46 -11.45 -8.98
CA ALA A 426 3.04 -11.01 -7.65
C ALA A 426 1.73 -11.69 -7.19
N ASN A 427 0.74 -11.77 -8.07
CA ASN A 427 -0.55 -12.40 -7.76
C ASN A 427 -0.37 -13.89 -7.45
N ILE A 428 0.34 -14.62 -8.32
CA ILE A 428 0.56 -16.06 -8.15
C ILE A 428 1.41 -16.34 -6.91
N ALA A 429 2.54 -15.65 -6.73
CA ALA A 429 3.42 -15.87 -5.58
C ALA A 429 2.68 -15.66 -4.24
N GLY A 430 1.93 -14.56 -4.11
CA GLY A 430 1.15 -14.27 -2.91
C GLY A 430 0.07 -15.33 -2.67
N PHE A 431 -0.69 -15.68 -3.70
CA PHE A 431 -1.74 -16.69 -3.62
C PHE A 431 -1.19 -18.06 -3.23
N MET A 432 -0.15 -18.54 -3.91
CA MET A 432 0.43 -19.88 -3.69
C MET A 432 0.92 -20.07 -2.25
N LYS A 433 1.53 -19.07 -1.66
CA LYS A 433 1.99 -19.13 -0.27
C LYS A 433 0.82 -19.30 0.70
N VAL A 434 -0.27 -18.53 0.53
CA VAL A 434 -1.45 -18.61 1.39
C VAL A 434 -2.20 -19.92 1.16
N ALA A 435 -2.40 -20.32 -0.09
CA ALA A 435 -3.10 -21.56 -0.45
C ALA A 435 -2.42 -22.81 0.13
N LYS A 436 -1.09 -22.91 0.00
CA LYS A 436 -0.30 -24.01 0.60
C LYS A 436 -0.45 -24.03 2.13
N SER A 437 -0.33 -22.88 2.78
CA SER A 437 -0.51 -22.78 4.24
C SER A 437 -1.92 -23.21 4.68
N MET A 438 -2.96 -22.83 3.92
CA MET A 438 -4.35 -23.28 4.19
C MET A 438 -4.54 -24.78 4.03
N VAL A 439 -3.87 -25.40 3.06
CA VAL A 439 -3.90 -26.87 2.89
C VAL A 439 -3.20 -27.58 4.04
N GLU A 440 -2.00 -27.11 4.42
CA GLU A 440 -1.20 -27.71 5.49
C GLU A 440 -1.88 -27.64 6.86
N GLN A 441 -2.66 -26.60 7.11
CA GLN A 441 -3.42 -26.40 8.36
C GLN A 441 -4.78 -27.12 8.36
N GLY A 442 -5.23 -27.61 7.21
CA GLY A 442 -6.48 -28.38 7.08
C GLY A 442 -7.72 -27.52 6.89
N VAL A 443 -8.88 -28.12 7.16
CA VAL A 443 -10.18 -27.48 7.03
C VAL A 443 -10.62 -26.99 8.40
N LEU A 444 -10.55 -25.67 8.60
CA LEU A 444 -10.86 -24.99 9.86
C LEU A 444 -12.16 -24.19 9.72
#